data_a4e714c693331da5a8406915a667ed84
#
_entry.id   a4e714c693331da5a8406915a667ed84
#
_cell.length_a   1.000
_cell.length_b   1.000
_cell.length_c   1.000
_cell.angle_alpha   90.00
_cell.angle_beta   90.00
_cell.angle_gamma   90.00
#
_symmetry.space_group_name_H-M   'P 1'
#
loop_
_entity.id
_entity.type
_entity.pdbx_description
1 polymer ?
#
loop_
_entity_poly.entity_id
_entity_poly.type
_entity_poly.pdbx_seq_one_letter_code
_entity_poly.pdbx_strand_id
1 'polypeptide(L)'
;MKTKAAVMWKETGPFEISDLTVDPPGPEEVLVRFDYAGLCHTDEHMRNGDIGFNPPMVGGHEGSGVVEEVGPGVTHIQPGDHFVTSWMPYCGRCRFCLTGQTNLCDNGQYLMSGTMLDGTQRLHGRGQKLGSVDLLGTFSQRNVIPASCVV
;
A
#
# COMPACT_ATOMS: atom_id res chain seq x y z
N MET A 1 8.10 -9.01 10.19
CA MET A 1 7.34 -8.57 11.40
C MET A 1 5.91 -9.15 11.33
N LYS A 2 5.18 -9.30 12.46
CA LYS A 2 3.78 -9.73 12.45
C LYS A 2 2.84 -8.54 12.33
N THR A 3 1.73 -8.70 11.60
CA THR A 3 0.68 -7.70 11.43
C THR A 3 -0.69 -8.37 11.34
N LYS A 4 -1.77 -7.65 11.66
CA LYS A 4 -3.15 -8.05 11.34
C LYS A 4 -3.67 -7.18 10.22
N ALA A 5 -4.44 -7.77 9.31
CA ALA A 5 -5.02 -7.04 8.20
C ALA A 5 -6.39 -7.60 7.80
N ALA A 6 -7.22 -6.75 7.18
CA ALA A 6 -8.41 -7.17 6.49
C ALA A 6 -8.07 -7.53 5.04
N VAL A 7 -8.23 -8.79 4.70
CA VAL A 7 -7.78 -9.39 3.43
C VAL A 7 -8.96 -9.83 2.60
N MET A 8 -8.96 -9.49 1.33
CA MET A 8 -9.79 -10.11 0.31
C MET A 8 -9.04 -11.32 -0.27
N TRP A 9 -9.49 -12.50 0.08
CA TRP A 9 -8.91 -13.77 -0.36
C TRP A 9 -9.42 -14.24 -1.72
N LYS A 10 -10.52 -13.65 -2.20
CA LYS A 10 -11.20 -13.95 -3.46
C LYS A 10 -11.61 -12.65 -4.15
N GLU A 11 -11.94 -12.73 -5.43
CA GLU A 11 -12.38 -11.60 -6.26
C GLU A 11 -13.63 -10.89 -5.71
N THR A 12 -14.47 -11.61 -4.99
CA THR A 12 -15.68 -11.05 -4.37
C THR A 12 -15.87 -11.63 -2.97
N GLY A 13 -16.53 -10.89 -2.10
CA GLY A 13 -16.88 -11.37 -0.76
C GLY A 13 -16.37 -10.47 0.37
N PRO A 14 -16.49 -10.94 1.62
CA PRO A 14 -16.11 -10.14 2.76
C PRO A 14 -14.59 -10.01 2.90
N PHE A 15 -14.16 -8.92 3.52
CA PHE A 15 -12.84 -8.83 4.10
C PHE A 15 -12.72 -9.78 5.31
N GLU A 16 -11.65 -10.58 5.35
CA GLU A 16 -11.35 -11.47 6.46
C GLU A 16 -10.18 -10.94 7.28
N ILE A 17 -10.36 -10.77 8.59
CA ILE A 17 -9.24 -10.41 9.47
C ILE A 17 -8.28 -11.59 9.56
N SER A 18 -7.04 -11.36 9.17
CA SER A 18 -6.01 -12.39 9.05
C SER A 18 -4.70 -11.96 9.72
N ASP A 19 -4.03 -12.92 10.34
CA ASP A 19 -2.66 -12.73 10.82
C ASP A 19 -1.68 -12.93 9.65
N LEU A 20 -0.87 -11.93 9.42
CA LEU A 20 0.11 -11.87 8.34
C LEU A 20 1.51 -11.60 8.90
N THR A 21 2.51 -11.76 8.02
CA THR A 21 3.85 -11.21 8.23
C THR A 21 4.15 -10.19 7.13
N VAL A 22 4.89 -9.16 7.50
CA VAL A 22 5.38 -8.12 6.58
C VAL A 22 6.91 -8.18 6.55
N ASP A 23 7.48 -8.10 5.35
CA ASP A 23 8.91 -8.01 5.12
C ASP A 23 9.46 -6.63 5.57
N PRO A 24 10.76 -6.47 5.81
CA PRO A 24 11.36 -5.15 6.00
C PRO A 24 11.21 -4.29 4.72
N PRO A 25 11.27 -2.94 4.85
CA PRO A 25 11.17 -2.05 3.71
C PRO A 25 12.38 -2.20 2.76
N GLY A 26 12.10 -2.31 1.47
CA GLY A 26 13.09 -2.26 0.40
C GLY A 26 13.54 -0.84 0.06
N PRO A 27 14.33 -0.66 -1.03
CA PRO A 27 14.73 0.66 -1.49
C PRO A 27 13.52 1.56 -1.79
N GLU A 28 13.60 2.83 -1.35
CA GLU A 28 12.54 3.85 -1.51
C GLU A 28 11.20 3.45 -0.88
N GLU A 29 11.22 2.57 0.13
CA GLU A 29 10.03 2.12 0.86
C GLU A 29 10.15 2.50 2.34
N VAL A 30 9.02 2.53 3.04
CA VAL A 30 8.94 2.72 4.48
C VAL A 30 8.02 1.67 5.11
N LEU A 31 8.37 1.18 6.29
CA LEU A 31 7.48 0.42 7.15
C LEU A 31 6.68 1.40 8.01
N VAL A 32 5.38 1.30 7.95
CA VAL A 32 4.47 2.19 8.68
C VAL A 32 3.53 1.41 9.60
N ARG A 33 3.14 2.07 10.69
CA ARG A 33 2.03 1.66 11.53
C ARG A 33 0.84 2.56 11.24
N PHE A 34 -0.26 1.98 10.83
CA PHE A 34 -1.51 2.71 10.63
C PHE A 34 -2.27 2.85 11.96
N ASP A 35 -2.64 4.07 12.30
CA ASP A 35 -3.50 4.39 13.44
C ASP A 35 -4.96 4.54 13.01
N TYR A 36 -5.18 5.03 11.78
CA TYR A 36 -6.51 5.21 11.18
C TYR A 36 -6.50 4.80 9.71
N ALA A 37 -7.62 4.25 9.26
CA ALA A 37 -7.88 3.97 7.85
C ALA A 37 -9.28 4.48 7.48
N GLY A 38 -9.40 5.12 6.32
CA GLY A 38 -10.68 5.52 5.73
C GLY A 38 -11.32 4.38 4.96
N LEU A 39 -12.65 4.39 4.89
CA LEU A 39 -13.43 3.50 4.04
C LEU A 39 -13.91 4.30 2.82
N CYS A 40 -13.39 3.97 1.66
CA CYS A 40 -13.79 4.56 0.39
C CYS A 40 -14.82 3.67 -0.32
N HIS A 41 -15.65 4.26 -1.16
CA HIS A 41 -16.58 3.48 -1.99
C HIS A 41 -15.86 2.54 -2.95
N THR A 42 -14.63 2.83 -3.31
CA THR A 42 -13.76 1.93 -4.11
C THR A 42 -13.58 0.56 -3.42
N ASP A 43 -13.42 0.53 -2.09
CA ASP A 43 -13.30 -0.72 -1.33
C ASP A 43 -14.57 -1.57 -1.45
N GLU A 44 -15.74 -0.93 -1.49
CA GLU A 44 -17.03 -1.60 -1.69
C GLU A 44 -17.17 -2.12 -3.14
N HIS A 45 -16.76 -1.35 -4.13
CA HIS A 45 -16.75 -1.79 -5.53
C HIS A 45 -15.84 -3.00 -5.74
N MET A 46 -14.68 -3.04 -5.09
CA MET A 46 -13.80 -4.21 -5.10
C MET A 46 -14.49 -5.41 -4.46
N ARG A 47 -15.10 -5.21 -3.28
CA ARG A 47 -15.79 -6.26 -2.53
C ARG A 47 -16.95 -6.90 -3.31
N ASN A 48 -17.66 -6.11 -4.10
CA ASN A 48 -18.78 -6.54 -4.93
C ASN A 48 -18.36 -7.08 -6.31
N GLY A 49 -17.09 -6.86 -6.72
CA GLY A 49 -16.59 -7.28 -8.04
C GLY A 49 -16.84 -6.27 -9.16
N ASP A 50 -17.24 -5.03 -8.83
CA ASP A 50 -17.43 -3.96 -9.81
C ASP A 50 -16.08 -3.45 -10.35
N ILE A 51 -15.04 -3.58 -9.55
CA ILE A 51 -13.64 -3.28 -9.92
C ILE A 51 -12.82 -4.56 -9.76
N GLY A 52 -12.19 -4.99 -10.86
CA GLY A 52 -11.33 -6.17 -10.87
C GLY A 52 -10.00 -5.92 -10.16
N PHE A 53 -9.52 -6.91 -9.44
CA PHE A 53 -8.20 -6.95 -8.83
C PHE A 53 -7.68 -8.39 -8.76
N ASN A 54 -6.43 -8.60 -8.37
CA ASN A 54 -5.82 -9.93 -8.28
C ASN A 54 -5.67 -10.37 -6.81
N PRO A 55 -6.63 -11.11 -6.24
CA PRO A 55 -6.53 -11.61 -4.88
C PRO A 55 -5.39 -12.63 -4.72
N PRO A 56 -4.84 -12.84 -3.49
CA PRO A 56 -5.26 -12.17 -2.27
C PRO A 56 -4.63 -10.79 -2.11
N MET A 57 -5.40 -9.81 -1.61
CA MET A 57 -4.94 -8.45 -1.35
C MET A 57 -5.44 -7.91 -0.01
N VAL A 58 -4.61 -7.13 0.64
CA VAL A 58 -5.00 -6.28 1.78
C VAL A 58 -5.69 -5.03 1.24
N GLY A 59 -6.88 -4.75 1.74
CA GLY A 59 -7.70 -3.61 1.32
C GLY A 59 -7.23 -2.27 1.86
N GLY A 60 -7.90 -1.22 1.39
CA GLY A 60 -7.72 0.14 1.88
C GLY A 60 -6.59 0.92 1.19
N HIS A 61 -6.84 2.21 0.95
CA HIS A 61 -5.88 3.12 0.31
C HIS A 61 -5.89 4.53 0.94
N GLU A 62 -6.70 4.73 1.98
CA GLU A 62 -6.74 5.95 2.78
C GLU A 62 -6.26 5.62 4.19
N GLY A 63 -5.23 6.31 4.67
CA GLY A 63 -4.70 6.01 6.00
C GLY A 63 -3.81 7.10 6.57
N SER A 64 -3.60 7.04 7.87
CA SER A 64 -2.64 7.87 8.58
C SER A 64 -2.01 7.08 9.73
N GLY A 65 -0.84 7.51 10.17
CA GLY A 65 -0.13 6.81 11.22
C GLY A 65 1.27 7.33 11.44
N VAL A 66 2.18 6.42 11.78
CA VAL A 66 3.57 6.74 12.12
C VAL A 66 4.53 5.85 11.34
N VAL A 67 5.59 6.42 10.81
CA VAL A 67 6.70 5.70 10.19
C VAL A 67 7.49 4.98 11.28
N GLU A 68 7.69 3.66 11.14
CA GLU A 68 8.46 2.84 12.09
C GLU A 68 9.89 2.56 11.60
N GLU A 69 10.08 2.38 10.28
CA GLU A 69 11.38 2.08 9.67
C GLU A 69 11.45 2.65 8.25
N VAL A 70 12.64 3.05 7.81
CA VAL A 70 12.88 3.54 6.45
C VAL A 70 13.83 2.62 5.72
N GLY A 71 13.54 2.34 4.46
CA GLY A 71 14.38 1.55 3.57
C GLY A 71 15.54 2.35 2.97
N PRO A 72 16.46 1.67 2.28
CA PRO A 72 17.57 2.33 1.61
C PRO A 72 17.10 3.41 0.62
N GLY A 73 17.80 4.54 0.58
CA GLY A 73 17.51 5.66 -0.33
C GLY A 73 16.51 6.68 0.19
N VAL A 74 15.73 6.36 1.21
CA VAL A 74 14.80 7.30 1.84
C VAL A 74 15.57 8.29 2.72
N THR A 75 15.53 9.58 2.36
CA THR A 75 16.33 10.62 3.04
C THR A 75 15.50 11.77 3.59
N HIS A 76 14.23 11.85 3.21
CA HIS A 76 13.31 12.95 3.55
C HIS A 76 12.26 12.57 4.59
N ILE A 77 12.25 11.32 5.03
CA ILE A 77 11.34 10.74 6.03
C ILE A 77 12.22 10.04 7.08
N GLN A 78 11.79 10.04 8.33
CA GLN A 78 12.49 9.36 9.43
C GLN A 78 11.51 8.61 10.33
N PRO A 79 11.97 7.57 11.05
CA PRO A 79 11.15 6.91 12.05
C PRO A 79 10.62 7.89 13.09
N GLY A 80 9.32 7.80 13.39
CA GLY A 80 8.60 8.70 14.28
C GLY A 80 7.81 9.79 13.56
N ASP A 81 8.03 10.01 12.27
CA ASP A 81 7.23 10.97 11.50
C ASP A 81 5.78 10.51 11.40
N HIS A 82 4.86 11.44 11.59
CA HIS A 82 3.44 11.23 11.32
C HIS A 82 3.16 11.47 9.84
N PHE A 83 2.21 10.73 9.29
CA PHE A 83 1.89 10.82 7.88
C PHE A 83 0.40 10.64 7.57
N VAL A 84 0.01 11.09 6.41
CA VAL A 84 -1.19 10.65 5.69
C VAL A 84 -0.78 10.00 4.37
N THR A 85 -1.59 9.06 3.87
CA THR A 85 -1.29 8.42 2.59
C THR A 85 -1.72 9.27 1.40
N SER A 86 -0.86 9.31 0.37
CA SER A 86 -1.26 9.60 -1.00
C SER A 86 -1.34 8.30 -1.79
N TRP A 87 -2.48 8.01 -2.41
CA TRP A 87 -2.66 6.77 -3.17
C TRP A 87 -1.89 6.76 -4.50
N MET A 88 -1.40 7.91 -4.98
CA MET A 88 -0.63 8.01 -6.21
C MET A 88 0.87 8.02 -5.94
N PRO A 89 1.60 6.94 -6.29
CA PRO A 89 3.06 6.85 -6.11
C PRO A 89 3.77 7.65 -7.21
N TYR A 90 4.15 8.89 -6.94
CA TYR A 90 4.87 9.71 -7.92
C TYR A 90 6.37 9.37 -7.97
N CYS A 91 6.97 9.40 -9.17
CA CYS A 91 8.37 9.06 -9.39
C CYS A 91 9.33 10.27 -9.46
N GLY A 92 8.81 11.49 -9.58
CA GLY A 92 9.58 12.74 -9.69
C GLY A 92 10.32 12.96 -11.01
N ARG A 93 10.36 11.99 -11.95
CA ARG A 93 11.21 12.01 -13.16
C ARG A 93 10.50 11.76 -14.49
N CYS A 94 9.28 11.26 -14.49
CA CYS A 94 8.53 11.11 -15.75
C CYS A 94 8.03 12.47 -16.26
N ARG A 95 7.58 12.51 -17.50
CA ARG A 95 7.11 13.75 -18.14
C ARG A 95 6.03 14.48 -17.32
N PHE A 96 5.14 13.72 -16.71
CA PHE A 96 4.06 14.27 -15.90
C PHE A 96 4.57 14.89 -14.60
N CYS A 97 5.46 14.19 -13.89
CA CYS A 97 6.05 14.72 -12.66
C CYS A 97 6.87 15.99 -12.93
N LEU A 98 7.65 16.02 -14.02
CA LEU A 98 8.48 17.17 -14.39
C LEU A 98 7.64 18.41 -14.81
N THR A 99 6.37 18.22 -15.16
CA THR A 99 5.44 19.31 -15.50
C THR A 99 4.44 19.60 -14.37
N GLY A 100 4.65 19.06 -13.16
CA GLY A 100 3.78 19.30 -11.99
C GLY A 100 2.47 18.50 -11.99
N GLN A 101 2.32 17.53 -12.89
CA GLN A 101 1.13 16.67 -13.01
C GLN A 101 1.37 15.29 -12.36
N THR A 102 1.79 15.29 -11.10
CA THR A 102 2.18 14.06 -10.39
C THR A 102 1.05 13.02 -10.28
N ASN A 103 -0.20 13.47 -10.31
CA ASN A 103 -1.40 12.63 -10.35
C ASN A 103 -1.53 11.78 -11.63
N LEU A 104 -0.75 12.09 -12.67
CA LEU A 104 -0.68 11.32 -13.92
C LEU A 104 0.64 10.54 -14.05
N CYS A 105 1.37 10.36 -12.97
CA CYS A 105 2.66 9.68 -12.97
C CYS A 105 2.59 8.29 -13.61
N ASP A 106 3.65 7.93 -14.36
CA ASP A 106 3.76 6.60 -14.99
C ASP A 106 3.71 5.45 -13.96
N ASN A 107 4.06 5.70 -12.69
CA ASN A 107 3.89 4.73 -11.61
C ASN A 107 2.41 4.38 -11.32
N GLY A 108 1.45 5.15 -11.84
CA GLY A 108 0.04 4.80 -11.78
C GLY A 108 -0.30 3.41 -12.37
N GLN A 109 0.56 2.86 -13.24
CA GLN A 109 0.41 1.50 -13.77
C GLN A 109 0.47 0.41 -12.69
N TYR A 110 1.03 0.69 -11.52
CA TYR A 110 1.10 -0.26 -10.40
C TYR A 110 -0.14 -0.24 -9.49
N LEU A 111 -1.01 0.74 -9.65
CA LEU A 111 -2.29 0.77 -8.94
C LEU A 111 -3.09 -0.49 -9.27
N MET A 112 -3.74 -1.06 -8.29
CA MET A 112 -4.51 -2.32 -8.40
C MET A 112 -3.69 -3.56 -8.83
N SER A 113 -2.38 -3.42 -9.10
CA SER A 113 -1.53 -4.57 -9.45
C SER A 113 -1.30 -5.53 -8.28
N GLY A 114 -1.41 -5.02 -7.05
CA GLY A 114 -1.07 -5.74 -5.83
C GLY A 114 0.43 -5.87 -5.57
N THR A 115 1.28 -5.21 -6.36
CA THR A 115 2.74 -5.26 -6.20
C THR A 115 3.30 -3.89 -5.82
N MET A 116 4.47 -3.89 -5.21
CA MET A 116 5.30 -2.70 -5.03
C MET A 116 5.90 -2.26 -6.37
N LEU A 117 6.58 -1.11 -6.39
CA LEU A 117 7.19 -0.54 -7.62
C LEU A 117 8.29 -1.44 -8.23
N ASP A 118 8.84 -2.35 -7.45
CA ASP A 118 9.81 -3.36 -7.90
C ASP A 118 9.16 -4.65 -8.45
N GLY A 119 7.82 -4.70 -8.51
CA GLY A 119 7.05 -5.86 -8.97
C GLY A 119 6.91 -6.98 -7.93
N THR A 120 7.38 -6.78 -6.70
CA THR A 120 7.28 -7.77 -5.62
C THR A 120 6.20 -7.42 -4.59
N GLN A 121 5.98 -8.30 -3.63
CA GLN A 121 4.99 -8.14 -2.56
C GLN A 121 5.70 -8.25 -1.21
N ARG A 122 5.23 -7.51 -0.20
CA ARG A 122 5.83 -7.46 1.14
C ARG A 122 5.05 -8.22 2.20
N LEU A 123 3.81 -8.64 1.89
CA LEU A 123 2.94 -9.31 2.83
C LEU A 123 2.87 -10.82 2.56
N HIS A 124 2.80 -11.61 3.63
CA HIS A 124 2.70 -13.07 3.54
C HIS A 124 1.64 -13.60 4.51
N GLY A 125 0.85 -14.56 4.04
CA GLY A 125 -0.16 -15.25 4.83
C GLY A 125 -0.65 -16.53 4.15
N ARG A 126 -1.09 -17.49 4.91
CA ARG A 126 -1.57 -18.79 4.40
C ARG A 126 -0.60 -19.45 3.41
N GLY A 127 0.73 -19.28 3.63
CA GLY A 127 1.77 -19.89 2.78
C GLY A 127 1.98 -19.23 1.43
N GLN A 128 1.44 -18.04 1.18
CA GLN A 128 1.59 -17.28 -0.07
C GLN A 128 1.84 -15.80 0.18
N LYS A 129 2.28 -15.09 -0.86
CA LYS A 129 2.40 -13.64 -0.86
C LYS A 129 1.05 -12.99 -1.13
N LEU A 130 0.85 -11.79 -0.56
CA LEU A 130 -0.36 -11.00 -0.72
C LEU A 130 -0.03 -9.63 -1.30
N GLY A 131 -0.93 -9.13 -2.15
CA GLY A 131 -0.88 -7.76 -2.64
C GLY A 131 -1.42 -6.75 -1.62
N SER A 132 -1.20 -5.48 -1.93
CA SER A 132 -1.77 -4.34 -1.25
C SER A 132 -2.53 -3.48 -2.26
N VAL A 133 -3.76 -3.08 -1.92
CA VAL A 133 -4.52 -2.14 -2.75
C VAL A 133 -3.75 -0.83 -2.85
N ASP A 134 -3.54 -0.37 -4.08
CA ASP A 134 -2.83 0.87 -4.43
C ASP A 134 -1.46 1.01 -3.75
N LEU A 135 -0.72 -0.11 -3.60
CA LEU A 135 0.58 -0.21 -2.92
C LEU A 135 0.52 0.09 -1.41
N LEU A 136 -0.64 0.37 -0.85
CA LEU A 136 -0.83 0.88 0.51
C LEU A 136 -1.37 -0.19 1.47
N GLY A 137 -2.51 -0.82 1.15
CA GLY A 137 -3.12 -1.82 2.02
C GLY A 137 -3.39 -1.30 3.44
N THR A 138 -4.06 -0.14 3.55
CA THR A 138 -4.22 0.58 4.81
C THR A 138 -5.11 -0.15 5.83
N PHE A 139 -5.86 -1.19 5.41
CA PHE A 139 -6.60 -2.05 6.32
C PHE A 139 -5.71 -3.06 7.04
N SER A 140 -4.49 -2.68 7.35
CA SER A 140 -3.52 -3.42 8.14
C SER A 140 -3.01 -2.61 9.31
N GLN A 141 -2.57 -3.27 10.37
CA GLN A 141 -1.92 -2.57 11.48
C GLN A 141 -0.55 -2.02 11.06
N ARG A 142 0.18 -2.75 10.22
CA ARG A 142 1.49 -2.39 9.68
C ARG A 142 1.61 -2.88 8.26
N ASN A 143 2.22 -2.07 7.41
CA ASN A 143 2.59 -2.46 6.07
C ASN A 143 3.84 -1.70 5.61
N VAL A 144 4.46 -2.20 4.55
CA VAL A 144 5.48 -1.48 3.80
C VAL A 144 4.80 -0.79 2.63
N ILE A 145 5.09 0.51 2.48
CA ILE A 145 4.52 1.35 1.41
C ILE A 145 5.64 2.15 0.72
N PRO A 146 5.45 2.63 -0.52
CA PRO A 146 6.41 3.52 -1.16
C PRO A 146 6.58 4.82 -0.36
N ALA A 147 7.81 5.29 -0.18
CA ALA A 147 8.08 6.57 0.51
C ALA A 147 7.39 7.75 -0.20
N SER A 148 7.21 7.68 -1.53
CA SER A 148 6.47 8.68 -2.31
C SER A 148 4.96 8.75 -2.01
N CYS A 149 4.43 7.79 -1.27
CA CYS A 149 3.03 7.78 -0.82
C CYS A 149 2.85 8.37 0.59
N VAL A 150 3.91 8.83 1.23
CA VAL A 150 3.92 9.45 2.57
C VAL A 150 3.93 10.97 2.42
N VAL A 151 2.94 11.64 3.00
CA VAL A 151 2.77 13.11 2.97
C VAL A 151 2.67 13.67 4.38
#